data_58b7630b3448d46454d71aafba5de846
#
_entry.id   58b7630b3448d46454d71aafba5de846
#
_cell.length_a   1.000
_cell.length_b   1.000
_cell.length_c   1.000
_cell.angle_alpha   90.00
_cell.angle_beta   90.00
_cell.angle_gamma   90.00
#
_symmetry.space_group_name_H-M   'P 1'
#
loop_
_entity.id
_entity.type
_entity.pdbx_description
1 polymer ?
#
loop_
_entity_poly.entity_id
_entity_poly.type
_entity_poly.pdbx_seq_one_letter_code
_entity_poly.pdbx_strand_id
1 'polypeptide(L)'
;MLSYGLSARGNSLPINDNLEAMAKQLYDYWFVQFDFPNEEGKPYKSSGGAMVWNDVVKQFIPQSWKVYKVKDLLPVITGKQDANFATKQGKYKFFTCSQDVSNCDVAEFDGSAVLIAGNGDFNVKHYTGSFNAYQRTYVLVPPTKYYAVIFMATSMLLEQFKKNSNGSIIKFITKGDVENIAFFDCGNNALYNRLNNLFFMIEQNNNEIELLTKQRDELLPLLMNGQASVNYHLSARNYPLPIAHKKAILIVTNQTISKTFIQKSDSHIPSPRLQTSQIRCS
;
A
#
# COMPACT_ATOMS: atom_id res chain seq x y z
N MET A 1 -4.52 19.90 -7.56
CA MET A 1 -3.96 19.32 -6.34
C MET A 1 -4.83 18.11 -6.01
N LEU A 2 -4.33 16.91 -6.28
CA LEU A 2 -5.09 15.66 -6.16
C LEU A 2 -4.62 14.98 -4.86
N SER A 3 -5.37 15.17 -3.78
CA SER A 3 -5.20 14.36 -2.59
C SER A 3 -5.90 13.03 -2.84
N TYR A 4 -5.16 12.01 -3.16
CA TYR A 4 -5.63 10.64 -3.00
C TYR A 4 -5.98 10.46 -1.53
N GLY A 5 -7.23 10.13 -1.22
CA GLY A 5 -7.86 9.97 0.08
C GLY A 5 -7.04 9.45 1.26
N LEU A 6 -5.96 10.11 1.55
CA LEU A 6 -5.33 10.06 2.85
C LEU A 6 -6.01 11.10 3.71
N SER A 7 -6.88 10.59 4.55
CA SER A 7 -7.54 11.26 5.63
C SER A 7 -6.62 12.24 6.32
N ALA A 8 -7.21 13.36 6.69
CA ALA A 8 -6.73 14.38 7.59
C ALA A 8 -6.25 13.83 8.95
N ARG A 9 -5.19 13.03 8.96
CA ARG A 9 -4.24 12.97 10.06
C ARG A 9 -3.04 13.76 9.60
N GLY A 10 -2.90 14.97 10.09
CA GLY A 10 -1.84 15.88 9.71
C GLY A 10 -0.42 15.42 10.06
N ASN A 11 -0.01 14.25 9.61
CA ASN A 11 1.34 13.70 9.61
C ASN A 11 1.40 12.52 8.62
N SER A 12 0.98 12.71 7.35
CA SER A 12 1.50 11.82 6.32
C SER A 12 3.00 12.10 6.26
N LEU A 13 3.81 11.08 6.53
CA LEU A 13 5.25 11.26 6.45
C LEU A 13 5.59 11.62 5.00
N PRO A 14 6.43 12.62 4.74
CA PRO A 14 6.81 13.04 3.39
C PRO A 14 7.28 11.90 2.48
N ILE A 15 7.72 10.80 3.09
CA ILE A 15 8.18 9.60 2.37
C ILE A 15 7.00 8.89 1.69
N ASN A 16 5.87 8.68 2.36
CA ASN A 16 4.72 8.02 1.76
C ASN A 16 4.08 8.88 0.66
N ASP A 17 3.99 10.19 0.88
CA ASP A 17 3.50 11.13 -0.15
C ASP A 17 4.38 11.07 -1.41
N ASN A 18 5.69 10.99 -1.25
CA ASN A 18 6.62 10.84 -2.37
C ASN A 18 6.45 9.48 -3.08
N LEU A 19 6.29 8.38 -2.34
CA LEU A 19 6.06 7.05 -2.91
C LEU A 19 4.75 6.99 -3.71
N GLU A 20 3.68 7.59 -3.20
CA GLU A 20 2.40 7.73 -3.91
C GLU A 20 2.53 8.58 -5.17
N ALA A 21 3.22 9.72 -5.08
CA ALA A 21 3.50 10.57 -6.23
C ALA A 21 4.32 9.83 -7.30
N MET A 22 5.31 9.05 -6.90
CA MET A 22 6.11 8.22 -7.81
C MET A 22 5.26 7.12 -8.47
N ALA A 23 4.41 6.45 -7.70
CA ALA A 23 3.50 5.42 -8.24
C ALA A 23 2.53 6.03 -9.26
N LYS A 24 1.96 7.20 -8.91
CA LYS A 24 1.06 7.94 -9.81
C LYS A 24 1.78 8.37 -11.09
N GLN A 25 2.96 8.98 -10.98
CA GLN A 25 3.72 9.44 -12.13
C GLN A 25 4.08 8.27 -13.06
N LEU A 26 4.51 7.14 -12.48
CA LEU A 26 4.83 5.93 -13.24
C LEU A 26 3.58 5.37 -13.94
N TYR A 27 2.44 5.32 -13.22
CA TYR A 27 1.18 4.87 -13.79
C TYR A 27 0.69 5.80 -14.91
N ASP A 28 0.69 7.12 -14.68
CA ASP A 28 0.25 8.11 -15.67
C ASP A 28 1.10 8.03 -16.95
N TYR A 29 2.41 7.90 -16.81
CA TYR A 29 3.33 7.80 -17.94
C TYR A 29 3.08 6.56 -18.81
N TRP A 30 2.81 5.43 -18.18
CA TRP A 30 2.56 4.18 -18.89
C TRP A 30 1.11 4.06 -19.36
N PHE A 31 0.15 4.23 -18.48
CA PHE A 31 -1.25 3.81 -18.68
C PHE A 31 -2.22 4.94 -19.06
N VAL A 32 -1.79 6.20 -18.92
CA VAL A 32 -2.60 7.36 -19.30
C VAL A 32 -2.03 8.05 -20.53
N GLN A 33 -0.74 8.36 -20.52
CA GLN A 33 -0.06 9.04 -21.61
C GLN A 33 0.34 8.08 -22.72
N PHE A 34 0.63 6.80 -22.40
CA PHE A 34 1.21 5.78 -23.27
C PHE A 34 2.57 6.15 -23.85
N ASP A 35 3.30 7.02 -23.17
CA ASP A 35 4.65 7.48 -23.56
C ASP A 35 5.78 6.71 -22.86
N PHE A 36 5.53 5.46 -22.50
CA PHE A 36 6.54 4.56 -21.97
C PHE A 36 7.68 4.36 -22.98
N PRO A 37 8.92 4.02 -22.53
CA PRO A 37 10.05 3.83 -23.42
C PRO A 37 9.82 2.69 -24.40
N ASN A 38 9.98 2.95 -25.68
CA ASN A 38 10.04 1.93 -26.72
C ASN A 38 11.43 1.26 -26.74
N GLU A 39 11.68 0.39 -27.70
CA GLU A 39 12.95 -0.34 -27.86
C GLU A 39 14.17 0.58 -28.04
N GLU A 40 13.95 1.79 -28.57
CA GLU A 40 14.97 2.83 -28.75
C GLU A 40 15.09 3.77 -27.56
N GLY A 41 14.30 3.56 -26.49
CA GLY A 41 14.24 4.44 -25.32
C GLY A 41 13.46 5.74 -25.55
N LYS A 42 12.77 5.90 -26.68
CA LYS A 42 11.93 7.06 -26.98
C LYS A 42 10.50 6.87 -26.45
N PRO A 43 9.75 7.98 -26.17
CA PRO A 43 8.35 7.89 -25.76
C PRO A 43 7.51 7.17 -26.82
N TYR A 44 6.77 6.12 -26.46
CA TYR A 44 6.11 5.24 -27.43
C TYR A 44 5.10 5.99 -28.30
N LYS A 45 4.08 6.59 -27.72
CA LYS A 45 3.01 7.26 -28.44
C LYS A 45 3.51 8.49 -29.19
N SER A 46 4.29 9.36 -28.54
CA SER A 46 4.80 10.60 -29.11
C SER A 46 5.82 10.37 -30.23
N SER A 47 6.45 9.18 -30.30
CA SER A 47 7.36 8.79 -31.39
C SER A 47 6.63 8.01 -32.52
N GLY A 48 5.32 7.97 -32.52
CA GLY A 48 4.54 7.31 -33.58
C GLY A 48 4.33 5.81 -33.35
N GLY A 49 4.38 5.34 -32.11
CA GLY A 49 4.07 3.95 -31.75
C GLY A 49 2.68 3.53 -32.24
N ALA A 50 2.53 2.29 -32.69
CA ALA A 50 1.30 1.76 -33.26
C ALA A 50 0.17 1.73 -32.22
N MET A 51 -0.92 2.45 -32.50
CA MET A 51 -2.10 2.56 -31.64
C MET A 51 -3.31 1.94 -32.31
N VAL A 52 -4.18 1.27 -31.55
CA VAL A 52 -5.43 0.66 -32.00
C VAL A 52 -6.60 1.18 -31.17
N TRP A 53 -7.73 1.39 -31.82
CA TRP A 53 -8.97 1.74 -31.11
C TRP A 53 -9.49 0.56 -30.31
N ASN A 54 -9.85 0.80 -29.05
CA ASN A 54 -10.43 -0.20 -28.17
C ASN A 54 -11.85 0.21 -27.75
N ASP A 55 -12.83 -0.63 -28.05
CA ASP A 55 -14.25 -0.35 -27.78
C ASP A 55 -14.63 -0.46 -26.31
N VAL A 56 -13.87 -1.18 -25.51
CA VAL A 56 -14.14 -1.34 -24.05
C VAL A 56 -13.86 -0.04 -23.30
N VAL A 57 -12.71 0.57 -23.58
CA VAL A 57 -12.26 1.82 -22.91
C VAL A 57 -12.52 3.07 -23.74
N LYS A 58 -13.06 2.93 -24.96
CA LYS A 58 -13.39 4.02 -25.89
C LYS A 58 -12.23 4.99 -26.14
N GLN A 59 -11.03 4.45 -26.33
CA GLN A 59 -9.83 5.21 -26.63
C GLN A 59 -8.80 4.40 -27.43
N PHE A 60 -7.82 5.10 -28.01
CA PHE A 60 -6.67 4.46 -28.63
C PHE A 60 -5.70 3.96 -27.56
N ILE A 61 -5.25 2.72 -27.71
CA ILE A 61 -4.28 2.06 -26.82
C ILE A 61 -3.12 1.48 -27.64
N PRO A 62 -1.94 1.22 -27.06
CA PRO A 62 -0.86 0.54 -27.78
C PRO A 62 -1.33 -0.81 -28.33
N GLN A 63 -0.97 -1.10 -29.58
CA GLN A 63 -1.47 -2.28 -30.32
C GLN A 63 -1.19 -3.62 -29.61
N SER A 64 -0.07 -3.72 -28.88
CA SER A 64 0.33 -4.95 -28.16
C SER A 64 -0.39 -5.13 -26.81
N TRP A 65 -1.15 -4.14 -26.34
CA TRP A 65 -1.76 -4.17 -25.03
C TRP A 65 -3.13 -4.86 -25.04
N LYS A 66 -3.48 -5.43 -23.88
CA LYS A 66 -4.80 -6.03 -23.67
C LYS A 66 -5.57 -5.23 -22.64
N VAL A 67 -6.90 -5.22 -22.79
CA VAL A 67 -7.82 -4.63 -21.82
C VAL A 67 -8.59 -5.75 -21.14
N TYR A 68 -8.62 -5.71 -19.84
CA TYR A 68 -9.43 -6.62 -19.02
C TYR A 68 -10.38 -5.80 -18.15
N LYS A 69 -11.52 -6.40 -17.80
CA LYS A 69 -12.39 -5.91 -16.73
C LYS A 69 -12.11 -6.67 -15.45
N VAL A 70 -12.38 -6.06 -14.31
CA VAL A 70 -12.20 -6.71 -13.01
C VAL A 70 -12.93 -8.05 -12.94
N LYS A 71 -14.18 -8.13 -13.44
CA LYS A 71 -14.97 -9.37 -13.49
C LYS A 71 -14.35 -10.51 -14.29
N ASP A 72 -13.49 -10.18 -15.25
CA ASP A 72 -12.82 -11.18 -16.09
C ASP A 72 -11.65 -11.85 -15.36
N LEU A 73 -11.17 -11.23 -14.28
CA LEU A 73 -10.00 -11.67 -13.54
C LEU A 73 -10.33 -12.25 -12.15
N LEU A 74 -11.29 -11.65 -11.46
CA LEU A 74 -11.64 -12.03 -10.08
C LEU A 74 -13.10 -11.70 -9.74
N PRO A 75 -13.70 -12.42 -8.78
CA PRO A 75 -15.02 -12.09 -8.28
C PRO A 75 -14.99 -10.79 -7.46
N VAL A 76 -15.98 -9.94 -7.65
CA VAL A 76 -16.24 -8.81 -6.77
C VAL A 76 -17.09 -9.27 -5.60
N ILE A 77 -16.53 -9.22 -4.41
CA ILE A 77 -17.21 -9.61 -3.17
C ILE A 77 -17.38 -8.40 -2.26
N THR A 78 -18.24 -8.49 -1.27
CA THR A 78 -18.42 -7.49 -0.22
C THR A 78 -18.11 -8.09 1.13
N GLY A 79 -17.80 -7.24 2.10
CA GLY A 79 -17.79 -7.66 3.49
C GLY A 79 -19.17 -8.18 3.91
N LYS A 80 -19.25 -8.84 5.05
CA LYS A 80 -20.48 -9.39 5.61
C LYS A 80 -20.89 -8.75 6.92
N GLN A 81 -19.96 -8.03 7.54
CA GLN A 81 -20.15 -7.50 8.88
C GLN A 81 -20.88 -6.15 8.87
N ASP A 82 -21.60 -5.88 9.95
CA ASP A 82 -22.19 -4.56 10.21
C ASP A 82 -21.10 -3.59 10.75
N ALA A 83 -21.40 -2.29 10.72
CA ALA A 83 -20.50 -1.26 11.25
C ALA A 83 -20.17 -1.44 12.74
N ASN A 84 -21.09 -1.99 13.51
CA ASN A 84 -20.93 -2.27 14.94
C ASN A 84 -19.96 -3.43 15.24
N PHE A 85 -19.46 -4.12 14.22
CA PHE A 85 -18.47 -5.19 14.38
C PHE A 85 -17.08 -4.66 14.79
N ALA A 86 -16.84 -3.36 14.63
CA ALA A 86 -15.60 -2.72 15.03
C ALA A 86 -15.33 -2.81 16.54
N THR A 87 -14.11 -3.13 16.92
CA THR A 87 -13.63 -3.15 18.31
C THR A 87 -12.45 -2.22 18.48
N LYS A 88 -12.28 -1.63 19.67
CA LYS A 88 -11.20 -0.64 19.92
C LYS A 88 -9.80 -1.26 19.91
N GLN A 89 -9.69 -2.53 20.30
CA GLN A 89 -8.41 -3.25 20.51
C GLN A 89 -8.30 -4.52 19.65
N GLY A 90 -9.12 -4.62 18.60
CA GLY A 90 -9.10 -5.77 17.70
C GLY A 90 -7.75 -5.97 17.01
N LYS A 91 -7.42 -7.22 16.75
CA LYS A 91 -6.15 -7.62 16.16
C LYS A 91 -6.05 -7.30 14.67
N TYR A 92 -7.19 -7.31 13.96
CA TYR A 92 -7.24 -7.18 12.52
C TYR A 92 -7.84 -5.85 12.10
N LYS A 93 -7.48 -5.36 10.92
CA LYS A 93 -8.09 -4.16 10.34
C LYS A 93 -9.52 -4.44 9.91
N PHE A 94 -10.40 -3.47 10.15
CA PHE A 94 -11.79 -3.49 9.72
C PHE A 94 -12.09 -2.31 8.81
N PHE A 95 -12.35 -2.59 7.54
CA PHE A 95 -12.55 -1.59 6.51
C PHE A 95 -14.04 -1.31 6.31
N THR A 96 -14.41 -0.07 6.54
CA THR A 96 -15.76 0.45 6.30
C THR A 96 -15.76 1.44 5.15
N CYS A 97 -16.91 2.05 4.86
CA CYS A 97 -16.98 3.14 3.88
C CYS A 97 -16.39 4.47 4.40
N SER A 98 -16.03 4.56 5.69
CA SER A 98 -15.35 5.72 6.27
C SER A 98 -13.93 5.84 5.72
N GLN A 99 -13.34 7.05 5.78
CA GLN A 99 -11.92 7.26 5.52
C GLN A 99 -11.05 6.54 6.57
N ASP A 100 -11.47 6.57 7.82
CA ASP A 100 -10.75 5.93 8.92
C ASP A 100 -10.91 4.41 8.89
N VAL A 101 -9.81 3.72 9.25
CA VAL A 101 -9.77 2.27 9.38
C VAL A 101 -9.97 1.90 10.85
N SER A 102 -10.95 1.05 11.12
CA SER A 102 -11.22 0.49 12.44
C SER A 102 -10.47 -0.82 12.66
N ASN A 103 -10.62 -1.43 13.84
CA ASN A 103 -10.11 -2.76 14.13
C ASN A 103 -11.26 -3.73 14.43
N CYS A 104 -10.98 -5.04 14.37
CA CYS A 104 -11.89 -6.12 14.75
C CYS A 104 -11.12 -7.34 15.25
N ASP A 105 -11.82 -8.27 15.88
CA ASP A 105 -11.21 -9.45 16.49
C ASP A 105 -11.07 -10.64 15.54
N VAL A 106 -11.81 -10.64 14.44
CA VAL A 106 -11.87 -11.75 13.48
C VAL A 106 -11.61 -11.24 12.06
N ALA A 107 -10.67 -11.88 11.35
CA ALA A 107 -10.44 -11.65 9.94
C ALA A 107 -11.29 -12.62 9.09
N GLU A 108 -11.78 -12.14 7.96
CA GLU A 108 -12.47 -12.93 6.94
C GLU A 108 -11.69 -13.02 5.64
N PHE A 109 -10.87 -12.01 5.36
CA PHE A 109 -10.08 -11.91 4.14
C PHE A 109 -8.60 -11.95 4.46
N ASP A 110 -7.79 -12.44 3.51
CA ASP A 110 -6.34 -12.42 3.58
C ASP A 110 -5.74 -12.15 2.20
N GLY A 111 -4.62 -11.41 2.18
CA GLY A 111 -3.90 -11.09 0.95
C GLY A 111 -3.84 -9.60 0.64
N SER A 112 -3.36 -9.28 -0.56
CA SER A 112 -3.29 -7.90 -1.06
C SER A 112 -4.63 -7.52 -1.68
N ALA A 113 -5.36 -6.62 -1.04
CA ALA A 113 -6.71 -6.24 -1.41
C ALA A 113 -6.85 -4.77 -1.80
N VAL A 114 -7.73 -4.52 -2.76
CA VAL A 114 -8.25 -3.20 -3.10
C VAL A 114 -9.67 -3.11 -2.55
N LEU A 115 -9.92 -2.10 -1.73
CA LEU A 115 -11.14 -1.91 -0.96
C LEU A 115 -11.85 -0.66 -1.43
N ILE A 116 -13.11 -0.78 -1.83
CA ILE A 116 -13.89 0.30 -2.43
C ILE A 116 -15.10 0.59 -1.56
N ALA A 117 -15.24 1.82 -1.09
CA ALA A 117 -16.43 2.27 -0.38
C ALA A 117 -17.61 2.33 -1.34
N GLY A 118 -18.63 1.50 -1.10
CA GLY A 118 -19.82 1.42 -1.95
C GLY A 118 -20.82 2.56 -1.73
N ASN A 119 -20.70 3.32 -0.64
CA ASN A 119 -21.56 4.45 -0.32
C ASN A 119 -20.82 5.49 0.53
N GLY A 120 -21.47 6.63 0.77
CA GLY A 120 -20.92 7.71 1.60
C GLY A 120 -19.81 8.48 0.88
N ASP A 121 -18.70 8.69 1.56
CA ASP A 121 -17.53 9.35 1.00
C ASP A 121 -16.69 8.35 0.20
N PHE A 122 -16.97 8.27 -1.09
CA PHE A 122 -16.33 7.33 -2.00
C PHE A 122 -14.81 7.39 -1.91
N ASN A 123 -14.22 6.32 -1.43
CA ASN A 123 -12.79 6.17 -1.30
C ASN A 123 -12.34 4.78 -1.75
N VAL A 124 -11.09 4.68 -2.12
CA VAL A 124 -10.39 3.42 -2.40
C VAL A 124 -9.25 3.30 -1.41
N LYS A 125 -9.13 2.14 -0.82
CA LYS A 125 -8.01 1.79 0.06
C LYS A 125 -7.31 0.57 -0.48
N HIS A 126 -6.06 0.42 -0.14
CA HIS A 126 -5.30 -0.80 -0.38
C HIS A 126 -4.76 -1.32 0.96
N TYR A 127 -4.63 -2.63 1.05
CA TYR A 127 -4.11 -3.28 2.25
C TYR A 127 -3.59 -4.67 1.93
N THR A 128 -2.51 -5.06 2.60
CA THR A 128 -1.96 -6.42 2.53
C THR A 128 -1.91 -7.04 3.91
N GLY A 129 -2.56 -8.16 4.08
CA GLY A 129 -2.64 -8.92 5.33
C GLY A 129 -4.03 -9.49 5.57
N SER A 130 -4.27 -9.94 6.82
CA SER A 130 -5.57 -10.46 7.25
C SER A 130 -6.44 -9.32 7.75
N PHE A 131 -7.70 -9.24 7.29
CA PHE A 131 -8.62 -8.14 7.59
C PHE A 131 -10.09 -8.57 7.51
N ASN A 132 -10.99 -7.67 7.88
CA ASN A 132 -12.42 -7.82 7.66
C ASN A 132 -13.00 -6.55 7.02
N ALA A 133 -14.20 -6.64 6.47
CA ALA A 133 -14.84 -5.54 5.75
C ALA A 133 -16.34 -5.45 6.06
N TYR A 134 -16.83 -4.22 6.03
CA TYR A 134 -18.24 -3.88 6.16
C TYR A 134 -19.03 -4.32 4.92
N GLN A 135 -20.29 -4.72 5.10
CA GLN A 135 -21.18 -5.25 4.05
C GLN A 135 -21.35 -4.36 2.81
N ARG A 136 -21.04 -3.06 2.89
CA ARG A 136 -21.08 -2.12 1.76
C ARG A 136 -19.71 -1.71 1.27
N THR A 137 -18.65 -2.42 1.67
CA THR A 137 -17.30 -2.26 1.16
C THR A 137 -17.02 -3.39 0.19
N TYR A 138 -16.75 -3.06 -1.06
CA TYR A 138 -16.30 -4.04 -2.06
C TYR A 138 -14.85 -4.41 -1.80
N VAL A 139 -14.57 -5.71 -1.90
CA VAL A 139 -13.25 -6.31 -1.68
C VAL A 139 -12.80 -6.98 -2.95
N LEU A 140 -11.68 -6.55 -3.48
CA LEU A 140 -11.01 -7.15 -4.61
C LEU A 140 -9.67 -7.70 -4.14
N VAL A 141 -9.44 -9.01 -4.28
CA VAL A 141 -8.16 -9.66 -3.99
C VAL A 141 -7.55 -10.13 -5.31
N PRO A 142 -6.89 -9.23 -6.05
CA PRO A 142 -6.35 -9.56 -7.36
C PRO A 142 -5.08 -10.41 -7.24
N PRO A 143 -4.70 -11.13 -8.32
CA PRO A 143 -3.36 -11.66 -8.43
C PRO A 143 -2.32 -10.56 -8.19
N THR A 144 -1.25 -10.87 -7.46
CA THR A 144 -0.22 -9.89 -7.04
C THR A 144 0.29 -9.05 -8.21
N LYS A 145 0.42 -9.65 -9.40
CA LYS A 145 0.82 -8.95 -10.62
C LYS A 145 0.01 -7.67 -10.88
N TYR A 146 -1.31 -7.70 -10.68
CA TYR A 146 -2.21 -6.62 -11.07
C TYR A 146 -2.67 -5.74 -9.90
N TYR A 147 -2.18 -6.00 -8.68
CA TYR A 147 -2.62 -5.30 -7.47
C TYR A 147 -2.56 -3.77 -7.59
N ALA A 148 -1.38 -3.23 -7.86
CA ALA A 148 -1.19 -1.78 -7.97
C ALA A 148 -1.94 -1.19 -9.18
N VAL A 149 -1.97 -1.90 -10.32
CA VAL A 149 -2.65 -1.42 -11.52
C VAL A 149 -4.16 -1.34 -11.31
N ILE A 150 -4.77 -2.34 -10.66
CA ILE A 150 -6.21 -2.33 -10.35
C ILE A 150 -6.52 -1.24 -9.32
N PHE A 151 -5.69 -1.07 -8.30
CA PHE A 151 -5.85 0.04 -7.34
C PHE A 151 -5.84 1.40 -8.05
N MET A 152 -4.86 1.64 -8.91
CA MET A 152 -4.73 2.91 -9.64
C MET A 152 -5.88 3.13 -10.61
N ALA A 153 -6.27 2.12 -11.38
CA ALA A 153 -7.42 2.20 -12.30
C ALA A 153 -8.72 2.52 -11.54
N THR A 154 -8.93 1.87 -10.39
CA THR A 154 -10.10 2.09 -9.52
C THR A 154 -10.11 3.51 -8.96
N SER A 155 -8.95 4.00 -8.49
CA SER A 155 -8.81 5.35 -7.95
C SER A 155 -9.13 6.41 -9.00
N MET A 156 -8.65 6.24 -10.23
CA MET A 156 -8.94 7.15 -11.33
C MET A 156 -10.43 7.18 -11.70
N LEU A 157 -11.08 6.01 -11.74
CA LEU A 157 -12.51 5.91 -12.02
C LEU A 157 -13.32 6.65 -10.95
N LEU A 158 -13.00 6.47 -9.67
CA LEU A 158 -13.70 7.18 -8.59
C LEU A 158 -13.50 8.69 -8.64
N GLU A 159 -12.31 9.16 -9.02
CA GLU A 159 -12.08 10.58 -9.24
C GLU A 159 -12.95 11.13 -10.39
N GLN A 160 -13.11 10.37 -11.47
CA GLN A 160 -14.00 10.74 -12.56
C GLN A 160 -15.46 10.80 -12.10
N PHE A 161 -15.93 9.83 -11.32
CA PHE A 161 -17.26 9.85 -10.74
C PHE A 161 -17.47 11.07 -9.84
N LYS A 162 -16.53 11.40 -8.98
CA LYS A 162 -16.59 12.60 -8.13
C LYS A 162 -16.66 13.90 -8.95
N LYS A 163 -15.90 14.01 -10.03
CA LYS A 163 -15.90 15.19 -10.92
C LYS A 163 -17.20 15.33 -11.70
N ASN A 164 -17.74 14.23 -12.22
CA ASN A 164 -18.94 14.23 -13.04
C ASN A 164 -20.22 14.41 -12.21
N SER A 165 -20.15 14.24 -10.89
CA SER A 165 -21.29 14.41 -9.98
C SER A 165 -21.57 15.85 -9.56
N ASN A 166 -20.92 16.86 -10.15
CA ASN A 166 -21.22 18.27 -9.92
C ASN A 166 -22.67 18.61 -10.38
N GLY A 167 -23.63 18.30 -9.49
CA GLY A 167 -25.07 18.53 -9.71
C GLY A 167 -25.96 17.30 -9.57
N SER A 168 -25.43 16.10 -9.56
CA SER A 168 -26.16 14.87 -9.29
C SER A 168 -25.49 14.11 -8.15
N ILE A 169 -26.23 13.85 -7.08
CA ILE A 169 -25.71 13.11 -5.93
C ILE A 169 -25.62 11.63 -6.34
N ILE A 170 -24.39 11.14 -6.63
CA ILE A 170 -24.15 9.71 -6.68
C ILE A 170 -24.25 9.17 -5.25
N LYS A 171 -25.32 8.42 -4.99
CA LYS A 171 -25.58 7.93 -3.63
C LYS A 171 -24.84 6.62 -3.30
N PHE A 172 -24.44 5.85 -4.31
CA PHE A 172 -23.80 4.54 -4.14
C PHE A 172 -23.09 4.10 -5.42
N ILE A 173 -22.08 3.27 -5.26
CA ILE A 173 -21.41 2.52 -6.33
C ILE A 173 -22.02 1.12 -6.34
N THR A 174 -22.41 0.65 -7.53
CA THR A 174 -22.98 -0.69 -7.67
C THR A 174 -21.89 -1.73 -7.88
N LYS A 175 -22.24 -2.99 -7.63
CA LYS A 175 -21.35 -4.12 -7.95
C LYS A 175 -20.99 -4.14 -9.45
N GLY A 176 -21.96 -3.83 -10.31
CA GLY A 176 -21.73 -3.74 -11.75
C GLY A 176 -20.72 -2.66 -12.15
N ASP A 177 -20.69 -1.53 -11.45
CA ASP A 177 -19.68 -0.49 -11.69
C ASP A 177 -18.29 -1.02 -11.38
N VAL A 178 -18.12 -1.72 -10.25
CA VAL A 178 -16.84 -2.31 -9.84
C VAL A 178 -16.44 -3.45 -10.78
N GLU A 179 -17.35 -4.32 -11.17
CA GLU A 179 -17.11 -5.41 -12.11
C GLU A 179 -16.65 -4.92 -13.48
N ASN A 180 -17.13 -3.75 -13.92
CA ASN A 180 -16.78 -3.17 -15.20
C ASN A 180 -15.57 -2.22 -15.17
N ILE A 181 -14.88 -2.07 -14.02
CA ILE A 181 -13.60 -1.35 -13.98
C ILE A 181 -12.65 -1.99 -14.99
N ALA A 182 -12.20 -1.20 -15.96
CA ALA A 182 -11.26 -1.65 -16.97
C ALA A 182 -9.83 -1.29 -16.57
N PHE A 183 -8.90 -2.19 -16.85
CA PHE A 183 -7.46 -1.97 -16.65
C PHE A 183 -6.66 -2.57 -17.81
N PHE A 184 -5.42 -2.11 -17.96
CA PHE A 184 -4.55 -2.53 -19.05
C PHE A 184 -3.53 -3.57 -18.63
N ASP A 185 -3.30 -4.57 -19.47
CA ASP A 185 -2.15 -5.45 -19.40
C ASP A 185 -1.15 -5.11 -20.52
N CYS A 186 -0.06 -4.50 -20.14
CA CYS A 186 1.04 -4.16 -21.05
C CYS A 186 2.06 -5.29 -21.22
N GLY A 187 1.89 -6.42 -20.52
CA GLY A 187 2.82 -7.56 -20.57
C GLY A 187 4.17 -7.33 -19.86
N ASN A 188 4.42 -6.16 -19.28
CA ASN A 188 5.70 -5.82 -18.64
C ASN A 188 5.71 -6.18 -17.15
N ASN A 189 6.23 -7.37 -16.82
CA ASN A 189 6.29 -7.82 -15.42
C ASN A 189 7.22 -6.96 -14.55
N ALA A 190 8.28 -6.36 -15.11
CA ALA A 190 9.18 -5.50 -14.34
C ALA A 190 8.45 -4.21 -13.88
N LEU A 191 7.60 -3.65 -14.74
CA LEU A 191 6.76 -2.51 -14.40
C LEU A 191 5.78 -2.85 -13.27
N TYR A 192 5.07 -3.99 -13.38
CA TYR A 192 4.12 -4.42 -12.35
C TYR A 192 4.81 -4.61 -11.00
N ASN A 193 5.96 -5.27 -10.99
CA ASN A 193 6.74 -5.47 -9.78
C ASN A 193 7.18 -4.12 -9.19
N ARG A 194 7.60 -3.17 -10.02
CA ARG A 194 8.01 -1.83 -9.56
C ARG A 194 6.84 -1.07 -8.94
N LEU A 195 5.66 -1.07 -9.57
CA LEU A 195 4.46 -0.45 -9.02
C LEU A 195 4.04 -1.12 -7.70
N ASN A 196 3.96 -2.45 -7.66
CA ASN A 196 3.58 -3.19 -6.46
C ASN A 196 4.55 -2.91 -5.31
N ASN A 197 5.86 -2.85 -5.58
CA ASN A 197 6.86 -2.56 -4.55
C ASN A 197 6.66 -1.18 -3.92
N LEU A 198 6.27 -0.16 -4.69
CA LEU A 198 5.96 1.16 -4.13
C LEU A 198 4.81 1.08 -3.11
N PHE A 199 3.74 0.37 -3.43
CA PHE A 199 2.61 0.17 -2.51
C PHE A 199 2.98 -0.66 -1.29
N PHE A 200 3.77 -1.72 -1.45
CA PHE A 200 4.27 -2.51 -0.32
C PHE A 200 5.16 -1.69 0.62
N MET A 201 6.00 -0.80 0.07
CA MET A 201 6.80 0.11 0.89
C MET A 201 5.91 1.09 1.68
N ILE A 202 4.85 1.62 1.07
CA ILE A 202 3.88 2.49 1.77
C ILE A 202 3.22 1.72 2.92
N GLU A 203 2.80 0.48 2.69
CA GLU A 203 2.18 -0.35 3.74
C GLU A 203 3.16 -0.70 4.86
N GLN A 204 4.40 -1.03 4.53
CA GLN A 204 5.44 -1.26 5.55
C GLN A 204 5.68 -0.02 6.41
N ASN A 205 5.79 1.15 5.80
CA ASN A 205 5.92 2.41 6.52
C ASN A 205 4.70 2.68 7.43
N ASN A 206 3.49 2.45 6.94
CA ASN A 206 2.27 2.62 7.73
C ASN A 206 2.22 1.68 8.94
N ASN A 207 2.61 0.42 8.76
CA ASN A 207 2.70 -0.56 9.86
C ASN A 207 3.76 -0.16 10.89
N GLU A 208 4.91 0.35 10.44
CA GLU A 208 5.96 0.86 11.32
C GLU A 208 5.50 2.09 12.11
N ILE A 209 4.82 3.04 11.45
CA ILE A 209 4.23 4.23 12.09
C ILE A 209 3.23 3.81 13.18
N GLU A 210 2.35 2.85 12.88
CA GLU A 210 1.39 2.35 13.85
C GLU A 210 2.07 1.72 15.06
N LEU A 211 3.09 0.88 14.83
CA LEU A 211 3.88 0.26 15.90
C LEU A 211 4.59 1.30 16.76
N LEU A 212 5.27 2.26 16.14
CA LEU A 212 5.99 3.33 16.84
C LEU A 212 5.02 4.25 17.61
N THR A 213 3.85 4.51 17.04
CA THR A 213 2.80 5.28 17.71
C THR A 213 2.33 4.58 18.98
N LYS A 214 2.05 3.28 18.88
CA LYS A 214 1.66 2.46 20.03
C LYS A 214 2.75 2.43 21.10
N GLN A 215 3.99 2.23 20.73
CA GLN A 215 5.14 2.27 21.67
C GLN A 215 5.27 3.64 22.33
N ARG A 216 5.12 4.73 21.58
CA ARG A 216 5.14 6.08 22.15
C ARG A 216 4.03 6.25 23.20
N ASP A 217 2.82 5.84 22.88
CA ASP A 217 1.66 6.03 23.76
C ASP A 217 1.75 5.15 25.02
N GLU A 218 2.39 4.00 24.95
CA GLU A 218 2.69 3.15 26.11
C GLU A 218 3.81 3.73 26.98
N LEU A 219 4.84 4.33 26.39
CA LEU A 219 6.03 4.81 27.08
C LEU A 219 5.88 6.22 27.65
N LEU A 220 5.11 7.09 26.99
CA LEU A 220 4.96 8.48 27.38
C LEU A 220 4.46 8.66 28.84
N PRO A 221 3.42 7.93 29.30
CA PRO A 221 2.99 8.01 30.70
C PRO A 221 4.08 7.55 31.68
N LEU A 222 4.86 6.54 31.34
CA LEU A 222 5.93 6.02 32.19
C LEU A 222 7.08 7.04 32.35
N LEU A 223 7.42 7.75 31.28
CA LEU A 223 8.40 8.83 31.30
C LEU A 223 7.91 10.02 32.12
N MET A 224 6.64 10.42 31.92
CA MET A 224 6.05 11.55 32.64
C MET A 224 5.93 11.30 34.15
N ASN A 225 5.70 10.04 34.56
CA ASN A 225 5.59 9.65 35.97
C ASN A 225 6.97 9.32 36.60
N GLY A 226 8.09 9.52 35.90
CA GLY A 226 9.42 9.17 36.36
C GLY A 226 9.66 7.67 36.57
N GLN A 227 8.78 6.82 36.03
CA GLN A 227 8.89 5.35 36.11
C GLN A 227 9.83 4.76 35.04
N ALA A 228 10.24 5.57 34.09
CA ALA A 228 11.20 5.22 33.05
C ALA A 228 12.20 6.37 32.83
N SER A 229 13.42 6.04 32.43
CA SER A 229 14.43 7.01 32.05
C SER A 229 15.06 6.62 30.71
N VAL A 230 15.50 7.62 29.94
CA VAL A 230 16.20 7.40 28.68
C VAL A 230 17.69 7.58 28.91
N ASN A 231 18.45 6.50 28.87
CA ASN A 231 19.91 6.55 28.94
C ASN A 231 20.50 6.61 27.53
N TYR A 232 21.14 7.73 27.20
CA TYR A 232 21.91 7.89 25.97
C TYR A 232 23.32 7.35 26.19
N HIS A 233 23.62 6.17 25.70
CA HIS A 233 25.01 5.76 25.52
C HIS A 233 25.58 6.47 24.28
N LEU A 234 26.23 7.59 24.49
CA LEU A 234 27.11 8.20 23.49
C LEU A 234 28.39 7.34 23.43
N SER A 235 28.39 6.30 22.59
CA SER A 235 29.65 5.68 22.20
C SER A 235 30.39 6.68 21.31
N ALA A 236 31.34 7.40 21.90
CA ALA A 236 32.29 8.22 21.18
C ALA A 236 33.19 7.32 20.32
N ARG A 237 32.74 7.00 19.11
CA ARG A 237 33.58 6.58 18.00
C ARG A 237 33.26 7.51 16.83
N ASN A 238 34.27 8.33 16.49
CA ASN A 238 34.29 9.21 15.33
C ASN A 238 34.14 8.39 14.05
N TYR A 239 32.90 8.23 13.57
CA TYR A 239 32.63 7.93 12.18
C TYR A 239 31.49 8.83 11.71
N PRO A 240 31.60 9.47 10.52
CA PRO A 240 30.49 10.17 9.91
C PRO A 240 29.50 9.11 9.40
N LEU A 241 28.53 8.74 10.25
CA LEU A 241 27.46 7.83 9.85
C LEU A 241 26.32 8.63 9.21
N PRO A 242 25.73 8.13 8.10
CA PRO A 242 24.46 8.61 7.62
C PRO A 242 23.40 8.41 8.71
N ILE A 243 22.38 9.27 8.69
CA ILE A 243 21.29 9.38 9.68
C ILE A 243 20.44 8.09 9.68
N ALA A 244 20.95 7.03 10.26
CA ALA A 244 20.17 5.82 10.50
C ALA A 244 20.63 5.16 11.81
N HIS A 245 19.67 4.99 12.72
CA HIS A 245 19.74 4.15 13.92
C HIS A 245 20.52 4.67 15.13
N LYS A 246 20.00 5.69 15.79
CA LYS A 246 20.22 5.86 17.23
C LYS A 246 19.29 4.85 17.95
N LYS A 247 19.83 3.70 18.35
CA LYS A 247 19.12 2.80 19.26
C LYS A 247 19.01 3.48 20.62
N ALA A 248 17.81 3.91 20.99
CA ALA A 248 17.50 4.28 22.37
C ALA A 248 17.24 2.99 23.16
N ILE A 249 18.00 2.73 24.22
CA ILE A 249 17.72 1.66 25.17
C ILE A 249 16.90 2.27 26.29
N LEU A 250 15.62 1.88 26.36
CA LEU A 250 14.74 2.27 27.43
C LEU A 250 14.93 1.31 28.63
N ILE A 251 15.30 1.85 29.79
CA ILE A 251 15.39 1.08 31.04
C ILE A 251 14.18 1.46 31.90
N VAL A 252 13.27 0.52 32.06
CA VAL A 252 12.14 0.67 32.99
C VAL A 252 12.61 0.21 34.36
N THR A 253 12.75 1.13 35.31
CA THR A 253 13.10 0.81 36.71
C THR A 253 11.81 0.61 37.49
N ASN A 254 11.40 -0.63 37.67
CA ASN A 254 10.39 -0.99 38.66
C ASN A 254 11.01 -1.81 39.73
N GLN A 255 10.84 -1.46 41.01
CA GLN A 255 11.43 -2.14 42.17
C GLN A 255 10.96 -3.59 42.37
N THR A 256 10.15 -4.16 41.44
CA THR A 256 9.65 -5.54 41.66
C THR A 256 9.70 -6.43 40.40
N ILE A 257 10.03 -5.97 39.22
CA ILE A 257 10.15 -6.86 38.03
C ILE A 257 11.21 -6.31 37.07
N SER A 258 12.41 -6.89 37.09
CA SER A 258 13.42 -6.70 36.03
C SER A 258 13.01 -7.51 34.82
N LYS A 259 12.31 -6.91 33.87
CA LYS A 259 12.14 -7.47 32.53
C LYS A 259 13.02 -6.69 31.56
N THR A 260 14.18 -7.26 31.28
CA THR A 260 15.04 -6.81 30.19
C THR A 260 14.42 -7.27 28.89
N PHE A 261 13.82 -6.36 28.15
CA PHE A 261 13.42 -6.62 26.77
C PHE A 261 14.65 -6.54 25.86
N ILE A 262 15.30 -7.68 25.64
CA ILE A 262 16.28 -7.84 24.57
C ILE A 262 15.49 -8.31 23.36
N GLN A 263 15.22 -7.40 22.42
CA GLN A 263 14.70 -7.77 21.12
C GLN A 263 15.86 -8.37 20.30
N LYS A 264 15.94 -9.70 20.26
CA LYS A 264 16.79 -10.42 19.30
C LYS A 264 16.21 -10.23 17.92
N SER A 265 16.87 -9.45 17.09
CA SER A 265 16.69 -9.50 15.65
C SER A 265 17.51 -10.69 15.13
N ASP A 266 16.89 -11.84 15.00
CA ASP A 266 17.45 -12.97 14.27
C ASP A 266 17.33 -12.70 12.77
N SER A 267 18.31 -11.98 12.23
CA SER A 267 18.56 -11.96 10.80
C SER A 267 19.55 -13.06 10.47
N HIS A 268 19.04 -14.24 10.14
CA HIS A 268 19.81 -15.30 9.51
C HIS A 268 19.98 -14.94 8.04
N ILE A 269 21.11 -14.30 7.72
CA ILE A 269 21.60 -14.20 6.32
C ILE A 269 22.63 -15.31 6.19
N PRO A 270 22.40 -16.33 5.35
CA PRO A 270 23.44 -17.31 5.06
C PRO A 270 24.50 -16.68 4.16
N SER A 271 25.72 -16.60 4.65
CA SER A 271 26.88 -16.22 3.85
C SER A 271 27.17 -17.24 2.75
N PRO A 272 27.47 -16.80 1.52
CA PRO A 272 27.87 -17.71 0.45
C PRO A 272 29.25 -18.29 0.74
N ARG A 273 29.34 -19.62 0.83
CA ARG A 273 30.60 -20.35 0.86
C ARG A 273 31.31 -20.19 -0.49
N LEU A 274 32.46 -19.56 -0.47
CA LEU A 274 33.45 -19.61 -1.54
C LEU A 274 34.03 -21.04 -1.59
N GLN A 275 33.68 -21.80 -2.62
CA GLN A 275 34.38 -23.01 -2.98
C GLN A 275 35.64 -22.64 -3.77
N THR A 276 36.80 -22.76 -3.13
CA THR A 276 38.09 -22.78 -3.82
C THR A 276 38.30 -24.12 -4.45
N SER A 277 38.11 -24.20 -5.77
CA SER A 277 38.55 -25.36 -6.57
C SER A 277 40.05 -25.25 -6.84
N GLN A 278 40.84 -26.11 -6.20
CA GLN A 278 42.22 -26.35 -6.59
C GLN A 278 42.24 -27.15 -7.91
N ILE A 279 42.73 -26.54 -8.97
CA ILE A 279 43.12 -27.20 -10.18
C ILE A 279 44.54 -27.74 -9.97
N ARG A 280 44.69 -29.08 -9.90
CA ARG A 280 45.97 -29.74 -10.05
C ARG A 280 46.20 -29.99 -11.55
N CYS A 281 47.27 -29.42 -12.05
CA CYS A 281 47.87 -29.85 -13.30
C CYS A 281 48.57 -31.22 -13.13
N SER A 282 48.33 -32.12 -14.02
CA SER A 282 49.23 -33.20 -14.48
C SER A 282 48.97 -33.41 -15.94
#